data_338110b91167dce2319e4a307227cd1c
#
_entry.id   338110b91167dce2319e4a307227cd1c
#
_cell.length_a   1.000
_cell.length_b   1.000
_cell.length_c   1.000
_cell.angle_alpha   90.00
_cell.angle_beta   90.00
_cell.angle_gamma   90.00
#
_symmetry.space_group_name_H-M   'P 1'
#
loop_
_entity.id
_entity.type
_entity.pdbx_description
1 polymer ?
#
loop_
_entity_poly.entity_id
_entity_poly.type
_entity_poly.pdbx_seq_one_letter_code
_entity_poly.pdbx_strand_id
1 'polypeptide(L)'
;MTIKEFAYSAQQHLEAQSGEKFKRAHIYELLAASFGYNSFAALCAESIVFQGKQASKHSSQHNLDLLRRCAELGYTSATVDIVFAELPPLIAKQRLSIVNIPELISKLRGESSYQNGYPEWDADDYDDEIEDNIIFTQSDADDDYYQDNLSPGLLAGLELAAEKGNSQAHYAIALFLMPDPDFDQTPGSEYWYTQEQGGRVLTGVEKEWADEYVQSINNAQKFEFHLREAGRLGNEDALLDLAEHFDDPSFFEQGSNGENHDPLRVAEIAESLGRIHDVHEWLTKAAEAGDTEAMRRLIEEFDQDDVQRCWSWVYLAQLLDTDLTRDDYYAIHEDGSHYDDDVGGPMYVDGRDGIKLPSLSDDQDALVRQTAKSLFEKMQ
;
A
#
# COMPACT_ATOMS: atom_id res chain seq x y z
N MET A 1 -6.75 25.31 11.89
CA MET A 1 -6.64 26.43 10.89
C MET A 1 -6.68 25.79 9.51
N THR A 2 -7.47 26.34 8.61
CA THR A 2 -7.57 25.87 7.22
C THR A 2 -6.44 26.48 6.36
N ILE A 3 -6.13 25.84 5.22
CA ILE A 3 -5.18 26.41 4.23
C ILE A 3 -5.62 27.83 3.78
N LYS A 4 -6.95 28.08 3.68
CA LYS A 4 -7.48 29.40 3.32
C LYS A 4 -7.17 30.46 4.36
N GLU A 5 -7.32 30.12 5.64
CA GLU A 5 -6.98 31.04 6.75
C GLU A 5 -5.48 31.31 6.82
N PHE A 6 -4.66 30.25 6.62
CA PHE A 6 -3.22 30.40 6.53
C PHE A 6 -2.82 31.34 5.38
N ALA A 7 -3.32 31.08 4.16
CA ALA A 7 -3.00 31.87 2.98
C ALA A 7 -3.41 33.36 3.17
N TYR A 8 -4.52 33.62 3.86
CA TYR A 8 -4.92 34.98 4.20
C TYR A 8 -3.95 35.65 5.18
N SER A 9 -3.61 34.95 6.26
CA SER A 9 -2.67 35.43 7.28
C SER A 9 -1.27 35.69 6.70
N ALA A 10 -0.77 34.76 5.90
CA ALA A 10 0.52 34.86 5.22
C ALA A 10 0.54 36.04 4.24
N GLN A 11 -0.55 36.25 3.46
CA GLN A 11 -0.68 37.38 2.57
C GLN A 11 -0.56 38.69 3.33
N GLN A 12 -1.31 38.88 4.41
CA GLN A 12 -1.28 40.10 5.21
C GLN A 12 0.09 40.33 5.83
N HIS A 13 0.74 39.27 6.31
CA HIS A 13 2.07 39.39 6.91
C HIS A 13 3.12 39.79 5.89
N LEU A 14 3.17 39.14 4.72
CA LEU A 14 4.13 39.47 3.66
C LEU A 14 3.91 40.84 3.06
N GLU A 15 2.66 41.27 2.88
CA GLU A 15 2.32 42.65 2.46
C GLU A 15 2.79 43.70 3.48
N ALA A 16 2.64 43.44 4.76
CA ALA A 16 3.09 44.33 5.82
C ALA A 16 4.62 44.47 5.88
N GLN A 17 5.36 43.37 5.60
CA GLN A 17 6.83 43.37 5.63
C GLN A 17 7.47 43.97 4.37
N SER A 18 6.86 43.69 3.19
CA SER A 18 7.44 44.11 1.90
C SER A 18 6.94 45.47 1.40
N GLY A 19 5.76 45.88 1.86
CA GLY A 19 5.06 47.06 1.30
C GLY A 19 4.46 46.81 -0.09
N GLU A 20 4.61 45.60 -0.66
CA GLU A 20 4.06 45.20 -1.95
C GLU A 20 2.78 44.37 -1.77
N LYS A 21 1.89 44.40 -2.77
CA LYS A 21 0.66 43.60 -2.76
C LYS A 21 0.91 42.19 -3.29
N PHE A 22 0.44 41.20 -2.58
CA PHE A 22 0.45 39.81 -3.02
C PHE A 22 -0.94 39.39 -3.51
N LYS A 23 -0.97 38.70 -4.65
CA LYS A 23 -2.19 37.98 -5.06
C LYS A 23 -2.34 36.72 -4.20
N ARG A 24 -3.56 36.43 -3.74
CA ARG A 24 -3.80 35.22 -2.93
C ARG A 24 -3.39 33.94 -3.67
N ALA A 25 -3.62 33.87 -4.99
CA ALA A 25 -3.17 32.75 -5.80
C ALA A 25 -1.64 32.54 -5.73
N HIS A 26 -0.87 33.62 -5.68
CA HIS A 26 0.59 33.53 -5.53
C HIS A 26 0.99 32.96 -4.15
N ILE A 27 0.25 33.28 -3.07
CA ILE A 27 0.51 32.67 -1.74
C ILE A 27 0.33 31.15 -1.75
N TYR A 28 -0.71 30.66 -2.44
CA TYR A 28 -0.88 29.22 -2.61
C TYR A 28 0.28 28.58 -3.39
N GLU A 29 0.75 29.24 -4.45
CA GLU A 29 1.89 28.76 -5.23
C GLU A 29 3.19 28.77 -4.42
N LEU A 30 3.42 29.83 -3.61
CA LEU A 30 4.58 29.89 -2.71
C LEU A 30 4.52 28.84 -1.60
N LEU A 31 3.32 28.58 -1.07
CA LEU A 31 3.11 27.50 -0.12
C LEU A 31 3.45 26.13 -0.73
N ALA A 32 2.97 25.87 -1.95
CA ALA A 32 3.28 24.62 -2.66
C ALA A 32 4.80 24.46 -2.87
N ALA A 33 5.47 25.50 -3.34
CA ALA A 33 6.92 25.51 -3.53
C ALA A 33 7.70 25.31 -2.22
N SER A 34 7.17 25.81 -1.09
CA SER A 34 7.77 25.59 0.24
C SER A 34 7.73 24.12 0.69
N PHE A 35 6.91 23.31 0.04
CA PHE A 35 6.83 21.85 0.25
C PHE A 35 7.37 21.03 -0.93
N GLY A 36 8.06 21.68 -1.89
CA GLY A 36 8.70 21.01 -3.02
C GLY A 36 7.80 20.75 -4.21
N TYR A 37 6.57 21.28 -4.23
CA TYR A 37 5.63 21.09 -5.34
C TYR A 37 5.75 22.17 -6.41
N ASN A 38 5.66 21.76 -7.68
CA ASN A 38 5.73 22.66 -8.83
C ASN A 38 4.52 23.58 -8.97
N SER A 39 3.39 23.26 -8.34
CA SER A 39 2.19 24.09 -8.32
C SER A 39 1.27 23.74 -7.15
N PHE A 40 0.37 24.67 -6.80
CA PHE A 40 -0.65 24.39 -5.79
C PHE A 40 -1.66 23.32 -6.26
N ALA A 41 -1.88 23.20 -7.57
CA ALA A 41 -2.72 22.14 -8.13
C ALA A 41 -2.08 20.76 -7.93
N ALA A 42 -0.76 20.63 -8.18
CA ALA A 42 -0.02 19.39 -7.94
C ALA A 42 -0.02 19.03 -6.45
N LEU A 43 0.25 19.98 -5.56
CA LEU A 43 0.17 19.77 -4.12
C LEU A 43 -1.21 19.24 -3.71
N CYS A 44 -2.31 19.82 -4.19
CA CYS A 44 -3.66 19.40 -3.85
C CYS A 44 -4.06 18.04 -4.45
N ALA A 45 -3.42 17.64 -5.54
CA ALA A 45 -3.67 16.33 -6.17
C ALA A 45 -2.99 15.17 -5.42
N GLU A 46 -1.78 15.42 -4.92
CA GLU A 46 -0.91 14.38 -4.37
C GLU A 46 -0.80 14.43 -2.85
N SER A 47 -1.21 15.54 -2.20
CA SER A 47 -0.91 15.74 -0.79
C SER A 47 -1.99 16.52 -0.03
N ILE A 48 -1.96 16.32 1.28
CA ILE A 48 -2.80 17.03 2.23
C ILE A 48 -1.93 17.92 3.10
N VAL A 49 -2.35 19.17 3.22
CA VAL A 49 -1.77 20.12 4.17
C VAL A 49 -2.74 20.29 5.35
N PHE A 50 -2.25 20.03 6.54
CA PHE A 50 -3.02 20.12 7.77
C PHE A 50 -2.20 20.71 8.93
N GLN A 51 -2.84 21.01 10.04
CA GLN A 51 -2.16 21.47 11.25
C GLN A 51 -1.80 20.27 12.10
N GLY A 52 -0.50 19.92 12.14
CA GLY A 52 0.05 18.79 12.88
C GLY A 52 0.50 19.13 14.30
N LYS A 53 1.01 18.12 15.01
CA LYS A 53 1.69 18.31 16.30
C LYS A 53 3.02 19.06 16.13
N GLN A 54 3.71 18.80 15.03
CA GLN A 54 4.96 19.45 14.60
C GLN A 54 4.82 19.91 13.16
N ALA A 55 5.61 20.88 12.73
CA ALA A 55 5.71 21.26 11.33
C ALA A 55 6.56 20.24 10.57
N SER A 56 6.24 20.00 9.29
CA SER A 56 7.11 19.20 8.41
C SER A 56 8.50 19.80 8.32
N LYS A 57 9.52 18.94 8.26
CA LYS A 57 10.92 19.38 8.12
C LYS A 57 11.11 20.03 6.74
N HIS A 58 11.64 21.25 6.74
CA HIS A 58 12.06 21.93 5.51
C HIS A 58 13.44 21.44 5.09
N SER A 59 13.59 21.02 3.83
CA SER A 59 14.88 20.69 3.24
C SER A 59 15.52 21.90 2.55
N SER A 60 16.83 21.86 2.32
CA SER A 60 17.52 22.88 1.52
C SER A 60 17.01 22.94 0.07
N GLN A 61 16.48 21.84 -0.47
CA GLN A 61 15.89 21.77 -1.81
C GLN A 61 14.60 22.60 -1.87
N HIS A 62 13.73 22.50 -0.87
CA HIS A 62 12.50 23.31 -0.79
C HIS A 62 12.77 24.80 -0.83
N ASN A 63 13.90 25.24 -0.26
CA ASN A 63 14.32 26.63 -0.34
C ASN A 63 14.65 27.07 -1.78
N LEU A 64 15.28 26.21 -2.58
CA LEU A 64 15.56 26.49 -4.00
C LEU A 64 14.26 26.54 -4.83
N ASP A 65 13.32 25.65 -4.54
CA ASP A 65 12.01 25.65 -5.21
C ASP A 65 11.20 26.90 -4.91
N LEU A 66 11.24 27.37 -3.66
CA LEU A 66 10.61 28.63 -3.25
C LEU A 66 11.23 29.84 -3.99
N LEU A 67 12.56 29.93 -4.06
CA LEU A 67 13.26 30.99 -4.78
C LEU A 67 12.90 30.97 -6.27
N ARG A 68 12.93 29.78 -6.91
CA ARG A 68 12.52 29.63 -8.30
C ARG A 68 11.09 30.11 -8.53
N ARG A 69 10.16 29.71 -7.67
CA ARG A 69 8.74 30.09 -7.80
C ARG A 69 8.54 31.60 -7.63
N CYS A 70 9.25 32.24 -6.70
CA CYS A 70 9.20 33.70 -6.58
C CYS A 70 9.62 34.40 -7.86
N ALA A 71 10.71 33.95 -8.50
CA ALA A 71 11.19 34.51 -9.77
C ALA A 71 10.18 34.31 -10.91
N GLU A 72 9.57 33.12 -11.03
CA GLU A 72 8.51 32.79 -12.02
C GLU A 72 7.27 33.68 -11.84
N LEU A 73 6.91 34.01 -10.60
CA LEU A 73 5.79 34.89 -10.28
C LEU A 73 6.12 36.38 -10.51
N GLY A 74 7.36 36.72 -10.84
CA GLY A 74 7.80 38.05 -11.20
C GLY A 74 8.04 38.99 -10.01
N TYR A 75 8.33 38.48 -8.82
CA TYR A 75 8.69 39.28 -7.67
C TYR A 75 10.10 39.89 -7.77
N THR A 76 10.28 41.07 -7.19
CA THR A 76 11.60 41.72 -7.13
C THR A 76 12.54 40.98 -6.18
N SER A 77 13.87 41.14 -6.36
CA SER A 77 14.86 40.50 -5.49
C SER A 77 14.61 40.83 -4.01
N ALA A 78 14.29 42.09 -3.70
CA ALA A 78 14.00 42.52 -2.32
C ALA A 78 12.76 41.82 -1.75
N THR A 79 11.72 41.61 -2.55
CA THR A 79 10.50 40.87 -2.14
C THR A 79 10.79 39.38 -1.98
N VAL A 80 11.63 38.81 -2.84
CA VAL A 80 12.09 37.40 -2.72
C VAL A 80 12.79 37.16 -1.40
N ASP A 81 13.72 38.05 -1.00
CA ASP A 81 14.43 37.94 0.28
C ASP A 81 13.47 37.98 1.48
N ILE A 82 12.42 38.80 1.41
CA ILE A 82 11.39 38.91 2.46
C ILE A 82 10.56 37.59 2.50
N VAL A 83 10.09 37.10 1.34
CA VAL A 83 9.33 35.85 1.28
C VAL A 83 10.13 34.69 1.87
N PHE A 84 11.42 34.60 1.52
CA PHE A 84 12.32 33.58 2.00
C PHE A 84 12.57 33.63 3.52
N ALA A 85 12.68 34.86 4.05
CA ALA A 85 12.90 35.07 5.49
C ALA A 85 11.64 34.84 6.33
N GLU A 86 10.44 35.14 5.79
CA GLU A 86 9.21 35.19 6.58
C GLU A 86 8.28 33.97 6.38
N LEU A 87 8.19 33.44 5.18
CA LEU A 87 7.20 32.37 4.90
C LEU A 87 7.51 31.04 5.61
N PRO A 88 8.76 30.50 5.61
CA PRO A 88 9.07 29.25 6.32
C PRO A 88 8.85 29.37 7.84
N PRO A 89 9.24 30.45 8.54
CA PRO A 89 8.91 30.65 9.96
C PRO A 89 7.39 30.69 10.24
N LEU A 90 6.59 31.25 9.32
CA LEU A 90 5.13 31.28 9.46
C LEU A 90 4.55 29.86 9.36
N ILE A 91 5.01 29.07 8.40
CA ILE A 91 4.63 27.65 8.24
C ILE A 91 4.96 26.89 9.53
N ALA A 92 6.19 27.04 10.03
CA ALA A 92 6.63 26.38 11.26
C ALA A 92 5.81 26.82 12.50
N LYS A 93 5.56 28.13 12.65
CA LYS A 93 4.77 28.70 13.76
C LYS A 93 3.35 28.15 13.78
N GLN A 94 2.76 27.95 12.62
CA GLN A 94 1.41 27.39 12.48
C GLN A 94 1.38 25.85 12.48
N ARG A 95 2.54 25.21 12.60
CA ARG A 95 2.70 23.74 12.60
C ARG A 95 2.04 23.11 11.37
N LEU A 96 2.18 23.74 10.20
CA LEU A 96 1.67 23.15 8.99
C LEU A 96 2.52 21.94 8.62
N SER A 97 1.86 20.82 8.48
CA SER A 97 2.41 19.53 8.05
C SER A 97 1.82 19.15 6.70
N ILE A 98 2.58 18.37 5.97
CA ILE A 98 2.15 17.81 4.70
C ILE A 98 2.29 16.29 4.74
N VAL A 99 1.32 15.58 4.16
CA VAL A 99 1.37 14.15 3.92
C VAL A 99 1.10 13.91 2.46
N ASN A 100 2.01 13.20 1.80
CA ASN A 100 1.81 12.68 0.45
C ASN A 100 0.86 11.49 0.51
N ILE A 101 -0.25 11.51 -0.25
CA ILE A 101 -1.29 10.48 -0.17
C ILE A 101 -0.81 9.13 -0.72
N PRO A 102 -0.14 9.04 -1.88
CA PRO A 102 0.48 7.80 -2.35
C PRO A 102 1.44 7.16 -1.34
N GLU A 103 2.32 7.96 -0.72
CA GLU A 103 3.24 7.45 0.31
C GLU A 103 2.50 6.95 1.56
N LEU A 104 1.44 7.64 1.96
CA LEU A 104 0.57 7.21 3.05
C LEU A 104 -0.10 5.87 2.74
N ILE A 105 -0.63 5.69 1.51
CA ILE A 105 -1.24 4.45 1.04
C ILE A 105 -0.22 3.30 1.08
N SER A 106 0.99 3.50 0.54
CA SER A 106 2.06 2.50 0.55
C SER A 106 2.42 2.04 1.98
N LYS A 107 2.48 2.98 2.94
CA LYS A 107 2.70 2.66 4.35
C LYS A 107 1.54 1.90 4.98
N LEU A 108 0.30 2.30 4.70
CA LEU A 108 -0.89 1.61 5.21
C LEU A 108 -1.02 0.17 4.68
N ARG A 109 -0.48 -0.09 3.49
CA ARG A 109 -0.41 -1.43 2.90
C ARG A 109 0.76 -2.27 3.41
N GLY A 110 1.66 -1.71 4.20
CA GLY A 110 2.87 -2.39 4.66
C GLY A 110 3.97 -2.54 3.59
N GLU A 111 3.80 -1.94 2.40
CA GLU A 111 4.75 -2.05 1.28
C GLU A 111 6.11 -1.39 1.59
N SER A 112 6.14 -0.49 2.55
CA SER A 112 7.34 0.28 2.94
C SER A 112 8.40 -0.53 3.68
N SER A 113 8.03 -1.67 4.28
CA SER A 113 8.91 -2.47 5.12
C SER A 113 9.87 -3.37 4.34
N TYR A 114 9.60 -3.63 3.06
CA TYR A 114 10.37 -4.59 2.26
C TYR A 114 11.52 -3.95 1.44
N GLN A 115 11.63 -2.62 1.36
CA GLN A 115 12.73 -1.97 0.62
C GLN A 115 14.04 -1.84 1.39
N ASN A 116 14.03 -2.04 2.70
CA ASN A 116 15.24 -2.22 3.48
C ASN A 116 15.47 -3.73 3.64
N GLY A 117 16.21 -4.32 2.69
CA GLY A 117 16.55 -5.74 2.73
C GLY A 117 16.97 -6.15 4.13
N TYR A 118 16.33 -7.19 4.67
CA TYR A 118 16.86 -7.86 5.83
C TYR A 118 18.32 -8.23 5.52
N PRO A 119 19.29 -7.97 6.43
CA PRO A 119 20.59 -8.58 6.29
C PRO A 119 20.36 -10.08 6.24
N GLU A 120 20.86 -10.76 5.21
CA GLU A 120 20.96 -12.22 5.18
C GLU A 120 21.63 -12.62 6.49
N TRP A 121 20.87 -13.21 7.39
CA TRP A 121 21.39 -13.81 8.60
C TRP A 121 22.01 -15.12 8.17
N ASP A 122 23.34 -15.15 8.01
CA ASP A 122 24.08 -16.41 7.95
C ASP A 122 23.78 -17.17 9.24
N ALA A 123 23.16 -18.33 9.10
CA ALA A 123 22.65 -19.16 10.21
C ALA A 123 23.75 -19.80 11.08
N ASP A 124 25.01 -19.43 10.91
CA ASP A 124 26.18 -20.11 11.52
C ASP A 124 26.88 -19.33 12.65
N ASP A 125 26.37 -18.14 13.05
CA ASP A 125 26.96 -17.37 14.17
C ASP A 125 26.00 -17.25 15.37
N TYR A 126 25.79 -18.38 16.08
CA TYR A 126 25.34 -18.35 17.46
C TYR A 126 26.53 -18.14 18.38
N ASP A 127 26.84 -16.92 18.70
CA ASP A 127 27.70 -16.57 19.86
C ASP A 127 26.80 -15.90 20.94
N ASP A 128 26.62 -16.65 22.03
CA ASP A 128 25.88 -16.27 23.22
C ASP A 128 26.59 -15.14 23.98
N GLU A 129 26.52 -13.91 23.56
CA GLU A 129 26.73 -12.71 24.40
C GLU A 129 26.44 -11.44 23.57
N ILE A 130 25.18 -11.04 23.46
CA ILE A 130 24.88 -9.65 23.09
C ILE A 130 24.00 -9.04 24.16
N GLU A 131 24.67 -8.34 25.09
CA GLU A 131 24.07 -7.35 25.98
C GLU A 131 23.28 -6.30 25.16
N ASP A 132 22.12 -5.94 25.71
CA ASP A 132 21.19 -4.87 25.30
C ASP A 132 21.89 -3.61 24.74
N ASN A 133 22.06 -3.53 23.43
CA ASN A 133 22.28 -2.29 22.72
C ASN A 133 21.62 -2.37 21.34
N ILE A 134 20.29 -2.41 21.32
CA ILE A 134 19.53 -2.16 20.10
C ILE A 134 19.64 -0.67 19.81
N ILE A 135 20.54 -0.32 18.89
CA ILE A 135 20.60 1.02 18.31
C ILE A 135 19.35 1.13 17.43
N PHE A 136 18.31 1.77 17.97
CA PHE A 136 17.15 2.20 17.19
C PHE A 136 17.65 3.09 16.05
N THR A 137 17.60 2.60 14.82
CA THR A 137 17.82 3.43 13.65
C THR A 137 16.62 4.36 13.49
N GLN A 138 16.85 5.53 12.96
CA GLN A 138 15.91 6.66 12.86
C GLN A 138 14.64 6.34 12.00
N SER A 139 14.54 5.13 11.38
CA SER A 139 13.38 4.63 10.65
C SER A 139 12.23 4.19 11.58
N ASP A 140 12.55 3.64 12.77
CA ASP A 140 11.51 3.10 13.69
C ASP A 140 10.71 4.20 14.38
N ALA A 141 11.28 5.40 14.49
CA ALA A 141 10.57 6.57 15.04
C ALA A 141 9.53 7.19 14.09
N ASP A 142 9.61 6.90 12.80
CA ASP A 142 8.67 7.38 11.80
C ASP A 142 7.45 6.41 11.63
N ASP A 143 7.60 5.11 11.90
CA ASP A 143 6.51 4.14 11.85
C ASP A 143 5.50 4.31 13.02
N ASP A 144 5.96 4.56 14.24
CA ASP A 144 5.11 4.95 15.38
C ASP A 144 4.33 6.24 15.12
N TYR A 145 4.82 7.08 14.21
CA TYR A 145 4.15 8.35 13.87
C TYR A 145 2.83 8.16 13.14
N TYR A 146 2.65 7.08 12.37
CA TYR A 146 1.45 6.85 11.57
C TYR A 146 0.40 5.97 12.25
N GLN A 147 0.80 4.97 13.04
CA GLN A 147 -0.15 4.08 13.75
C GLN A 147 -0.81 4.76 14.95
N ASP A 148 -0.08 5.58 15.72
CA ASP A 148 -0.65 6.28 16.90
C ASP A 148 -1.33 7.62 16.58
N ASN A 149 -1.29 8.10 15.33
CA ASN A 149 -1.68 9.47 15.00
C ASN A 149 -2.48 9.64 13.70
N LEU A 150 -3.64 9.03 13.61
CA LEU A 150 -4.73 9.68 12.87
C LEU A 150 -5.04 11.01 13.57
N SER A 151 -4.16 12.01 13.34
CA SER A 151 -4.49 13.32 13.89
C SER A 151 -5.83 13.73 13.27
N PRO A 152 -6.78 14.20 14.08
CA PRO A 152 -8.07 14.68 13.55
C PRO A 152 -7.92 15.63 12.36
N GLY A 153 -6.77 16.33 12.28
CA GLY A 153 -6.43 17.20 11.16
C GLY A 153 -6.09 16.46 9.86
N LEU A 154 -5.43 15.32 9.91
CA LEU A 154 -5.13 14.50 8.74
C LEU A 154 -6.41 13.89 8.17
N LEU A 155 -7.24 13.27 9.01
CA LEU A 155 -8.51 12.69 8.57
C LEU A 155 -9.41 13.77 7.96
N ALA A 156 -9.59 14.93 8.61
CA ALA A 156 -10.37 16.01 8.04
C ALA A 156 -9.79 16.55 6.72
N GLY A 157 -8.45 16.51 6.54
CA GLY A 157 -7.80 16.85 5.30
C GLY A 157 -8.08 15.83 4.19
N LEU A 158 -8.04 14.54 4.50
CA LEU A 158 -8.40 13.44 3.57
C LEU A 158 -9.88 13.54 3.17
N GLU A 159 -10.79 13.71 4.13
CA GLU A 159 -12.22 13.90 3.86
C GLU A 159 -12.47 15.10 2.91
N LEU A 160 -11.81 16.23 3.15
CA LEU A 160 -11.94 17.40 2.28
C LEU A 160 -11.39 17.15 0.85
N ALA A 161 -10.33 16.36 0.70
CA ALA A 161 -9.79 15.97 -0.60
C ALA A 161 -10.72 14.99 -1.30
N ALA A 162 -11.26 14.02 -0.58
CA ALA A 162 -12.25 13.06 -1.05
C ALA A 162 -13.53 13.75 -1.55
N GLU A 163 -14.08 14.72 -0.78
CA GLU A 163 -15.24 15.54 -1.21
C GLU A 163 -14.99 16.29 -2.53
N LYS A 164 -13.74 16.58 -2.87
CA LYS A 164 -13.36 17.18 -4.16
C LYS A 164 -13.13 16.19 -5.28
N GLY A 165 -13.36 14.91 -5.02
CA GLY A 165 -13.22 13.83 -5.99
C GLY A 165 -11.81 13.28 -6.12
N ASN A 166 -10.97 13.39 -5.10
CA ASN A 166 -9.65 12.74 -5.08
C ASN A 166 -9.81 11.25 -4.73
N SER A 167 -9.60 10.36 -5.72
CA SER A 167 -9.74 8.91 -5.55
C SER A 167 -8.75 8.32 -4.55
N GLN A 168 -7.52 8.82 -4.53
CA GLN A 168 -6.48 8.38 -3.60
C GLN A 168 -6.83 8.74 -2.15
N ALA A 169 -7.47 9.91 -1.92
CA ALA A 169 -7.93 10.30 -0.60
C ALA A 169 -9.06 9.39 -0.10
N HIS A 170 -10.02 9.04 -0.96
CA HIS A 170 -11.04 8.04 -0.64
C HIS A 170 -10.40 6.71 -0.29
N TYR A 171 -9.42 6.25 -1.08
CA TYR A 171 -8.76 4.99 -0.85
C TYR A 171 -7.95 4.99 0.46
N ALA A 172 -7.21 6.06 0.75
CA ALA A 172 -6.50 6.20 2.03
C ALA A 172 -7.45 6.16 3.23
N ILE A 173 -8.63 6.82 3.15
CA ILE A 173 -9.65 6.73 4.21
C ILE A 173 -10.17 5.30 4.35
N ALA A 174 -10.40 4.59 3.23
CA ALA A 174 -10.82 3.19 3.27
C ALA A 174 -9.78 2.33 4.01
N LEU A 175 -8.51 2.42 3.66
CA LEU A 175 -7.45 1.67 4.33
C LEU A 175 -7.36 1.95 5.83
N PHE A 176 -7.59 3.19 6.26
CA PHE A 176 -7.67 3.53 7.70
C PHE A 176 -8.85 2.90 8.43
N LEU A 177 -9.94 2.65 7.72
CA LEU A 177 -11.18 2.13 8.27
C LEU A 177 -11.36 0.63 7.98
N MET A 178 -10.35 0.01 7.36
CA MET A 178 -10.36 -1.42 7.07
C MET A 178 -10.54 -2.20 8.37
N PRO A 179 -11.55 -3.07 8.45
CA PRO A 179 -11.75 -3.91 9.61
C PRO A 179 -10.55 -4.84 9.83
N ASP A 180 -10.06 -4.92 11.06
CA ASP A 180 -9.07 -5.91 11.46
C ASP A 180 -9.81 -7.07 12.14
N PRO A 181 -9.91 -8.25 11.50
CA PRO A 181 -10.66 -9.38 12.04
C PRO A 181 -10.12 -9.87 13.38
N ASP A 182 -8.84 -9.62 13.68
CA ASP A 182 -8.19 -10.08 14.91
C ASP A 182 -8.36 -9.10 16.09
N PHE A 183 -8.57 -7.81 15.81
CA PHE A 183 -8.59 -6.75 16.82
C PHE A 183 -9.92 -5.99 16.94
N ASP A 184 -10.76 -5.99 15.91
CA ASP A 184 -11.93 -5.07 15.85
C ASP A 184 -13.13 -5.50 16.68
N GLN A 185 -13.09 -6.67 17.33
CA GLN A 185 -14.21 -7.12 18.15
C GLN A 185 -13.78 -7.62 19.53
N THR A 186 -13.99 -6.81 20.56
CA THR A 186 -13.98 -7.33 21.93
C THR A 186 -15.01 -8.46 22.08
N PRO A 187 -14.61 -9.68 22.49
CA PRO A 187 -15.54 -10.79 22.61
C PRO A 187 -16.76 -10.43 23.46
N GLY A 188 -17.95 -10.56 22.88
CA GLY A 188 -19.21 -10.23 23.55
C GLY A 188 -19.74 -8.80 23.35
N SER A 189 -19.03 -7.94 22.60
CA SER A 189 -19.47 -6.56 22.28
C SER A 189 -20.81 -6.54 21.56
N GLU A 190 -21.03 -7.43 20.58
CA GLU A 190 -22.30 -7.61 19.88
C GLU A 190 -23.45 -7.97 20.82
N TYR A 191 -23.20 -8.84 21.81
CA TYR A 191 -24.21 -9.20 22.80
C TYR A 191 -24.71 -7.97 23.56
N TRP A 192 -23.81 -7.13 24.04
CA TRP A 192 -24.19 -5.93 24.79
C TRP A 192 -24.93 -4.91 23.93
N TYR A 193 -24.48 -4.71 22.69
CA TYR A 193 -25.23 -3.92 21.71
C TYR A 193 -26.66 -4.44 21.51
N THR A 194 -26.82 -5.74 21.33
CA THR A 194 -28.14 -6.37 21.18
C THR A 194 -29.02 -6.17 22.42
N GLN A 195 -28.44 -6.25 23.63
CA GLN A 195 -29.16 -5.96 24.87
C GLN A 195 -29.64 -4.51 24.95
N GLU A 196 -28.82 -3.55 24.52
CA GLU A 196 -29.17 -2.12 24.45
C GLU A 196 -30.30 -1.89 23.45
N GLN A 197 -30.25 -2.48 22.27
CA GLN A 197 -31.33 -2.43 21.27
C GLN A 197 -32.64 -3.05 21.80
N GLY A 198 -32.54 -4.05 22.66
CA GLY A 198 -33.66 -4.65 23.37
C GLY A 198 -34.22 -3.79 24.51
N GLY A 199 -33.68 -2.58 24.73
CA GLY A 199 -34.15 -1.62 25.75
C GLY A 199 -33.49 -1.75 27.11
N ARG A 200 -32.42 -2.57 27.26
CA ARG A 200 -31.63 -2.62 28.49
C ARG A 200 -30.77 -1.36 28.59
N VAL A 201 -30.81 -0.70 29.74
CA VAL A 201 -29.91 0.43 30.01
C VAL A 201 -28.55 -0.12 30.42
N LEU A 202 -27.52 0.12 29.61
CA LEU A 202 -26.15 -0.28 29.87
C LEU A 202 -25.36 0.83 30.57
N THR A 203 -24.39 0.45 31.40
CA THR A 203 -23.49 1.40 32.09
C THR A 203 -22.09 0.79 32.24
N GLY A 204 -21.05 1.65 32.37
CA GLY A 204 -19.66 1.19 32.55
C GLY A 204 -19.19 0.36 31.34
N VAL A 205 -18.48 -0.72 31.61
CA VAL A 205 -17.83 -1.58 30.62
C VAL A 205 -18.83 -2.19 29.62
N GLU A 206 -20.05 -2.55 30.09
CA GLU A 206 -21.09 -3.07 29.17
C GLU A 206 -21.46 -2.03 28.10
N LYS A 207 -21.52 -0.75 28.48
CA LYS A 207 -21.79 0.34 27.52
C LYS A 207 -20.60 0.62 26.61
N GLU A 208 -19.38 0.59 27.15
CA GLU A 208 -18.15 0.76 26.36
C GLU A 208 -18.07 -0.31 25.26
N TRP A 209 -18.29 -1.58 25.56
CA TRP A 209 -18.31 -2.66 24.58
C TRP A 209 -19.42 -2.51 23.51
N ALA A 210 -20.63 -2.10 23.93
CA ALA A 210 -21.70 -1.82 22.97
C ALA A 210 -21.34 -0.66 22.04
N ASP A 211 -20.70 0.41 22.56
CA ASP A 211 -20.24 1.56 21.77
C ASP A 211 -19.11 1.19 20.81
N GLU A 212 -18.16 0.34 21.23
CA GLU A 212 -17.12 -0.23 20.37
C GLU A 212 -17.72 -1.00 19.19
N TYR A 213 -18.73 -1.84 19.46
CA TYR A 213 -19.43 -2.57 18.39
C TYR A 213 -20.13 -1.64 17.40
N VAL A 214 -20.79 -0.58 17.89
CA VAL A 214 -21.38 0.46 17.02
C VAL A 214 -20.33 1.15 16.18
N GLN A 215 -19.16 1.43 16.80
CA GLN A 215 -18.05 2.06 16.08
C GLN A 215 -17.50 1.15 14.97
N SER A 216 -17.33 -0.15 15.24
CA SER A 216 -16.85 -1.12 14.24
C SER A 216 -17.80 -1.24 13.05
N ILE A 217 -19.13 -1.31 13.30
CA ILE A 217 -20.14 -1.28 12.22
C ILE A 217 -20.05 0.00 11.40
N ASN A 218 -19.95 1.16 12.06
CA ASN A 218 -19.83 2.44 11.38
C ASN A 218 -18.55 2.54 10.55
N ASN A 219 -17.43 2.01 11.06
CA ASN A 219 -16.17 1.96 10.34
C ASN A 219 -16.26 1.04 9.11
N ALA A 220 -16.85 -0.15 9.26
CA ALA A 220 -17.07 -1.07 8.14
C ALA A 220 -17.95 -0.46 7.02
N GLN A 221 -19.02 0.25 7.39
CA GLN A 221 -19.87 0.95 6.42
C GLN A 221 -19.12 2.08 5.70
N LYS A 222 -18.30 2.84 6.42
CA LYS A 222 -17.48 3.90 5.84
C LYS A 222 -16.36 3.32 4.96
N PHE A 223 -15.74 2.22 5.37
CA PHE A 223 -14.76 1.49 4.58
C PHE A 223 -15.34 1.13 3.21
N GLU A 224 -16.46 0.43 3.18
CA GLU A 224 -17.15 0.07 1.93
C GLU A 224 -17.49 1.31 1.10
N PHE A 225 -18.05 2.35 1.72
CA PHE A 225 -18.42 3.58 1.02
C PHE A 225 -17.20 4.24 0.35
N HIS A 226 -16.11 4.43 1.08
CA HIS A 226 -14.93 5.09 0.55
C HIS A 226 -14.23 4.24 -0.50
N LEU A 227 -14.21 2.92 -0.33
CA LEU A 227 -13.65 1.99 -1.30
C LEU A 227 -14.43 2.05 -2.63
N ARG A 228 -15.79 2.02 -2.58
CA ARG A 228 -16.64 2.16 -3.76
C ARG A 228 -16.47 3.51 -4.46
N GLU A 229 -16.37 4.61 -3.71
CA GLU A 229 -16.13 5.93 -4.29
C GLU A 229 -14.74 6.03 -4.93
N ALA A 230 -13.69 5.47 -4.31
CA ALA A 230 -12.37 5.40 -4.89
C ALA A 230 -12.38 4.63 -6.22
N GLY A 231 -12.99 3.45 -6.26
CA GLY A 231 -13.14 2.63 -7.46
C GLY A 231 -13.95 3.34 -8.56
N ARG A 232 -15.06 3.99 -8.20
CA ARG A 232 -15.86 4.80 -9.14
C ARG A 232 -15.05 5.95 -9.76
N LEU A 233 -14.10 6.50 -9.04
CA LEU A 233 -13.19 7.56 -9.50
C LEU A 233 -11.95 7.03 -10.22
N GLY A 234 -11.87 5.70 -10.48
CA GLY A 234 -10.84 5.06 -11.28
C GLY A 234 -9.59 4.64 -10.49
N ASN A 235 -9.70 4.44 -9.18
CA ASN A 235 -8.63 3.85 -8.40
C ASN A 235 -8.65 2.32 -8.57
N GLU A 236 -7.64 1.76 -9.23
CA GLU A 236 -7.57 0.32 -9.53
C GLU A 236 -7.34 -0.54 -8.28
N ASP A 237 -6.54 -0.06 -7.33
CA ASP A 237 -6.33 -0.75 -6.05
C ASP A 237 -7.65 -0.91 -5.29
N ALA A 238 -8.46 0.14 -5.26
CA ALA A 238 -9.76 0.08 -4.63
C ALA A 238 -10.73 -0.88 -5.32
N LEU A 239 -10.65 -1.01 -6.66
CA LEU A 239 -11.44 -1.99 -7.40
C LEU A 239 -11.01 -3.43 -7.08
N LEU A 240 -9.70 -3.65 -6.91
CA LEU A 240 -9.19 -4.97 -6.52
C LEU A 240 -9.60 -5.33 -5.09
N ASP A 241 -9.48 -4.39 -4.14
CA ASP A 241 -9.91 -4.60 -2.76
C ASP A 241 -11.44 -4.79 -2.65
N LEU A 242 -12.24 -4.14 -3.54
CA LEU A 242 -13.69 -4.42 -3.64
C LEU A 242 -13.96 -5.86 -4.11
N ALA A 243 -13.16 -6.36 -5.05
CA ALA A 243 -13.26 -7.74 -5.48
C ALA A 243 -12.95 -8.72 -4.35
N GLU A 244 -11.92 -8.44 -3.56
CA GLU A 244 -11.46 -9.28 -2.45
C GLU A 244 -12.41 -9.28 -1.24
N HIS A 245 -12.92 -8.09 -0.84
CA HIS A 245 -13.70 -7.94 0.39
C HIS A 245 -15.22 -7.99 0.19
N PHE A 246 -15.70 -7.71 -1.02
CA PHE A 246 -17.13 -7.55 -1.30
C PHE A 246 -17.63 -8.33 -2.52
N ASP A 247 -16.83 -9.25 -3.05
CA ASP A 247 -17.13 -10.05 -4.25
C ASP A 247 -17.54 -9.19 -5.48
N ASP A 248 -17.02 -7.94 -5.58
CA ASP A 248 -17.38 -7.00 -6.64
C ASP A 248 -16.51 -7.23 -7.90
N PRO A 249 -17.06 -7.65 -9.05
CA PRO A 249 -16.29 -8.01 -10.23
C PRO A 249 -15.76 -6.82 -11.04
N SER A 250 -15.98 -5.58 -10.59
CA SER A 250 -15.73 -4.36 -11.38
C SER A 250 -14.29 -4.20 -11.85
N PHE A 251 -13.30 -4.68 -11.08
CA PHE A 251 -11.88 -4.70 -11.48
C PHE A 251 -11.68 -5.43 -12.80
N PHE A 252 -12.25 -6.63 -12.91
CA PHE A 252 -12.11 -7.48 -14.10
C PHE A 252 -12.99 -7.01 -15.27
N GLU A 253 -14.10 -6.34 -15.01
CA GLU A 253 -15.05 -5.85 -16.03
C GLU A 253 -14.57 -4.56 -16.70
N GLN A 254 -13.82 -3.72 -16.00
CA GLN A 254 -13.31 -2.45 -16.54
C GLN A 254 -12.06 -2.64 -17.39
N GLY A 255 -11.51 -3.86 -17.48
CA GLY A 255 -10.34 -4.16 -18.31
C GLY A 255 -9.07 -3.46 -17.82
N SER A 256 -8.89 -3.38 -16.50
CA SER A 256 -7.67 -2.90 -15.90
C SER A 256 -6.46 -3.70 -16.42
N ASN A 257 -5.42 -3.03 -16.88
CA ASN A 257 -4.20 -3.70 -17.32
C ASN A 257 -3.44 -4.33 -16.14
N GLY A 258 -3.71 -3.86 -14.91
CA GLY A 258 -3.16 -4.41 -13.68
C GLY A 258 -1.63 -4.43 -13.61
N GLU A 259 -0.94 -3.59 -14.41
CA GLU A 259 0.53 -3.58 -14.52
C GLU A 259 1.25 -3.34 -13.17
N ASN A 260 0.54 -2.76 -12.19
CA ASN A 260 1.08 -2.43 -10.88
C ASN A 260 0.64 -3.41 -9.77
N HIS A 261 -0.09 -4.47 -10.10
CA HIS A 261 -0.57 -5.45 -9.12
C HIS A 261 0.20 -6.75 -9.23
N ASP A 262 0.35 -7.44 -8.11
CA ASP A 262 0.87 -8.81 -8.09
C ASP A 262 -0.09 -9.74 -8.87
N PRO A 263 0.36 -10.31 -10.01
CA PRO A 263 -0.53 -11.13 -10.84
C PRO A 263 -1.05 -12.38 -10.12
N LEU A 264 -0.28 -12.95 -9.18
CA LEU A 264 -0.71 -14.13 -8.42
C LEU A 264 -1.88 -13.77 -7.49
N ARG A 265 -1.78 -12.68 -6.74
CA ARG A 265 -2.88 -12.18 -5.90
C ARG A 265 -4.14 -11.91 -6.73
N VAL A 266 -4.00 -11.31 -7.91
CA VAL A 266 -5.16 -11.05 -8.78
C VAL A 266 -5.77 -12.35 -9.28
N ALA A 267 -4.97 -13.39 -9.58
CA ALA A 267 -5.47 -14.70 -9.95
C ALA A 267 -6.26 -15.36 -8.80
N GLU A 268 -5.79 -15.27 -7.57
CA GLU A 268 -6.47 -15.80 -6.38
C GLU A 268 -7.83 -15.10 -6.14
N ILE A 269 -7.88 -13.78 -6.29
CA ILE A 269 -9.14 -13.01 -6.21
C ILE A 269 -10.10 -13.41 -7.35
N ALA A 270 -9.59 -13.58 -8.58
CA ALA A 270 -10.41 -14.07 -9.69
C ALA A 270 -10.98 -15.47 -9.40
N GLU A 271 -10.19 -16.33 -8.75
CA GLU A 271 -10.61 -17.69 -8.35
C GLU A 271 -11.74 -17.65 -7.31
N SER A 272 -11.63 -16.81 -6.28
CA SER A 272 -12.69 -16.65 -5.26
C SER A 272 -14.01 -16.18 -5.88
N LEU A 273 -13.95 -15.38 -6.95
CA LEU A 273 -15.10 -14.92 -7.72
C LEU A 273 -15.60 -15.95 -8.76
N GLY A 274 -14.93 -17.12 -8.89
CA GLY A 274 -15.26 -18.14 -9.88
C GLY A 274 -14.99 -17.73 -11.35
N ARG A 275 -14.11 -16.77 -11.57
CA ARG A 275 -13.77 -16.18 -12.88
C ARG A 275 -12.63 -16.96 -13.56
N ILE A 276 -12.88 -18.20 -13.92
CA ILE A 276 -11.87 -19.16 -14.41
C ILE A 276 -11.04 -18.63 -15.59
N HIS A 277 -11.64 -17.86 -16.51
CA HIS A 277 -10.90 -17.26 -17.63
C HIS A 277 -9.87 -16.24 -17.13
N ASP A 278 -10.24 -15.40 -16.18
CA ASP A 278 -9.35 -14.39 -15.61
C ASP A 278 -8.25 -15.03 -14.76
N VAL A 279 -8.57 -16.13 -14.02
CA VAL A 279 -7.56 -16.94 -13.32
C VAL A 279 -6.48 -17.39 -14.29
N HIS A 280 -6.85 -18.02 -15.42
CA HIS A 280 -5.89 -18.48 -16.42
C HIS A 280 -5.04 -17.33 -17.01
N GLU A 281 -5.66 -16.18 -17.30
CA GLU A 281 -4.96 -15.01 -17.81
C GLU A 281 -3.93 -14.47 -16.80
N TRP A 282 -4.34 -14.32 -15.53
CA TRP A 282 -3.49 -13.76 -14.50
C TRP A 282 -2.40 -14.73 -14.03
N LEU A 283 -2.68 -16.02 -13.94
CA LEU A 283 -1.63 -17.03 -13.74
C LEU A 283 -0.62 -17.03 -14.90
N THR A 284 -1.07 -16.82 -16.14
CA THR A 284 -0.14 -16.67 -17.27
C THR A 284 0.79 -15.46 -17.10
N LYS A 285 0.27 -14.31 -16.66
CA LYS A 285 1.08 -13.12 -16.36
C LYS A 285 2.07 -13.39 -15.21
N ALA A 286 1.63 -14.07 -14.16
CA ALA A 286 2.49 -14.45 -13.04
C ALA A 286 3.62 -15.40 -13.49
N ALA A 287 3.30 -16.41 -14.28
CA ALA A 287 4.27 -17.35 -14.83
C ALA A 287 5.27 -16.65 -15.77
N GLU A 288 4.82 -15.71 -16.61
CA GLU A 288 5.66 -14.90 -17.47
C GLU A 288 6.54 -13.90 -16.67
N ALA A 289 6.15 -13.55 -15.45
CA ALA A 289 6.96 -12.77 -14.51
C ALA A 289 7.94 -13.62 -13.68
N GLY A 290 7.90 -14.95 -13.81
CA GLY A 290 8.85 -15.86 -13.17
C GLY A 290 8.29 -16.64 -11.98
N ASP A 291 7.01 -16.55 -11.70
CA ASP A 291 6.39 -17.30 -10.61
C ASP A 291 6.26 -18.79 -10.98
N THR A 292 7.02 -19.65 -10.29
CA THR A 292 7.07 -21.09 -10.58
C THR A 292 5.85 -21.84 -10.06
N GLU A 293 5.14 -21.31 -9.05
CA GLU A 293 3.88 -21.87 -8.59
C GLU A 293 2.75 -21.62 -9.60
N ALA A 294 2.70 -20.41 -10.16
CA ALA A 294 1.78 -20.13 -11.27
C ALA A 294 2.04 -21.03 -12.49
N MET A 295 3.34 -21.30 -12.82
CA MET A 295 3.68 -22.26 -13.89
C MET A 295 3.14 -23.66 -13.58
N ARG A 296 3.28 -24.12 -12.35
CA ARG A 296 2.76 -25.42 -11.91
C ARG A 296 1.24 -25.46 -12.03
N ARG A 297 0.53 -24.46 -11.51
CA ARG A 297 -0.94 -24.38 -11.58
C ARG A 297 -1.45 -24.36 -13.02
N LEU A 298 -0.77 -23.63 -13.92
CA LEU A 298 -1.12 -23.64 -15.34
C LEU A 298 -1.02 -25.05 -15.94
N ILE A 299 0.03 -25.80 -15.63
CA ILE A 299 0.22 -27.17 -16.12
C ILE A 299 -0.85 -28.13 -15.56
N GLU A 300 -1.14 -28.03 -14.26
CA GLU A 300 -2.00 -28.98 -13.55
C GLU A 300 -3.50 -28.71 -13.77
N GLU A 301 -3.89 -27.43 -13.94
CA GLU A 301 -5.29 -27.02 -13.94
C GLU A 301 -5.81 -26.57 -15.31
N PHE A 302 -4.96 -25.95 -16.15
CA PHE A 302 -5.42 -25.22 -17.33
C PHE A 302 -4.88 -25.75 -18.66
N ASP A 303 -3.58 -26.01 -18.74
CA ASP A 303 -2.89 -26.29 -20.01
C ASP A 303 -2.70 -27.78 -20.28
N GLN A 304 -3.39 -28.68 -19.57
CA GLN A 304 -3.22 -30.16 -19.64
C GLN A 304 -3.30 -30.71 -21.05
N ASP A 305 -4.11 -30.14 -21.92
CA ASP A 305 -4.30 -30.56 -23.31
C ASP A 305 -3.20 -30.02 -24.25
N ASP A 306 -2.41 -29.03 -23.83
CA ASP A 306 -1.29 -28.47 -24.60
C ASP A 306 0.06 -28.86 -24.01
N VAL A 307 0.49 -30.08 -24.36
CA VAL A 307 1.75 -30.67 -23.86
C VAL A 307 2.97 -29.77 -24.17
N GLN A 308 2.97 -29.05 -25.30
CA GLN A 308 4.09 -28.17 -25.65
C GLN A 308 4.12 -26.94 -24.73
N ARG A 309 2.97 -26.35 -24.42
CA ARG A 309 2.87 -25.25 -23.48
C ARG A 309 3.26 -25.68 -22.06
N CYS A 310 2.82 -26.84 -21.60
CA CYS A 310 3.24 -27.42 -20.33
C CYS A 310 4.77 -27.55 -20.24
N TRP A 311 5.42 -28.10 -21.29
CA TRP A 311 6.88 -28.20 -21.32
C TRP A 311 7.57 -26.83 -21.40
N SER A 312 6.92 -25.82 -22.00
CA SER A 312 7.47 -24.44 -21.96
C SER A 312 7.60 -23.90 -20.55
N TRP A 313 6.56 -24.14 -19.73
CA TRP A 313 6.58 -23.76 -18.31
C TRP A 313 7.62 -24.57 -17.51
N VAL A 314 7.72 -25.87 -17.72
CA VAL A 314 8.75 -26.71 -17.08
C VAL A 314 10.16 -26.19 -17.40
N TYR A 315 10.46 -25.91 -18.67
CA TYR A 315 11.78 -25.42 -19.05
C TYR A 315 12.04 -23.98 -18.59
N LEU A 316 11.01 -23.15 -18.49
CA LEU A 316 11.15 -21.81 -17.91
C LEU A 316 11.47 -21.90 -16.43
N ALA A 317 10.77 -22.74 -15.67
CA ALA A 317 11.06 -22.98 -14.27
C ALA A 317 12.49 -23.51 -14.04
N GLN A 318 12.97 -24.41 -14.92
CA GLN A 318 14.36 -24.89 -14.87
C GLN A 318 15.41 -23.78 -15.11
N LEU A 319 15.09 -22.81 -15.97
CA LEU A 319 15.96 -21.62 -16.17
C LEU A 319 15.95 -20.68 -14.95
N LEU A 320 14.98 -20.82 -14.07
CA LEU A 320 14.82 -20.14 -12.79
C LEU A 320 15.27 -21.01 -11.59
N ASP A 321 16.07 -22.03 -11.84
CA ASP A 321 16.63 -22.97 -10.86
C ASP A 321 15.56 -23.82 -10.12
N THR A 322 14.35 -23.98 -10.68
CA THR A 322 13.26 -24.77 -10.11
C THR A 322 12.92 -25.95 -11.04
N ASP A 323 13.02 -27.18 -10.55
CA ASP A 323 12.65 -28.38 -11.30
C ASP A 323 11.26 -28.91 -10.91
N LEU A 324 10.24 -28.48 -11.66
CA LEU A 324 8.85 -28.88 -11.44
C LEU A 324 8.60 -30.38 -11.66
N THR A 325 9.53 -31.12 -12.29
CA THR A 325 9.39 -32.56 -12.56
C THR A 325 9.90 -33.43 -11.42
N ARG A 326 10.58 -32.84 -10.45
CA ARG A 326 11.11 -33.53 -9.28
C ARG A 326 10.07 -33.55 -8.16
N ASP A 327 9.99 -34.69 -7.46
CA ASP A 327 9.21 -34.80 -6.23
C ASP A 327 9.81 -33.86 -5.17
N ASP A 328 8.94 -33.10 -4.50
CA ASP A 328 9.30 -32.15 -3.45
C ASP A 328 8.58 -32.52 -2.16
N TYR A 329 9.19 -33.46 -1.40
CA TYR A 329 8.70 -33.93 -0.11
C TYR A 329 9.66 -33.52 1.00
N TYR A 330 9.14 -33.01 2.09
CA TYR A 330 9.90 -32.60 3.26
C TYR A 330 9.21 -33.02 4.57
N ALA A 331 10.01 -33.07 5.64
CA ALA A 331 9.53 -33.42 6.96
C ALA A 331 8.96 -32.18 7.67
N ILE A 332 7.83 -32.34 8.39
CA ILE A 332 7.19 -31.30 9.18
C ILE A 332 6.83 -31.83 10.57
N HIS A 333 6.66 -30.90 11.54
CA HIS A 333 6.00 -31.13 12.81
C HIS A 333 4.47 -31.17 12.66
N GLU A 334 3.75 -31.54 13.75
CA GLU A 334 2.28 -31.58 13.78
C GLU A 334 1.63 -30.21 13.50
N ASP A 335 2.31 -29.13 13.80
CA ASP A 335 1.86 -27.75 13.59
C ASP A 335 2.18 -27.20 12.19
N GLY A 336 2.78 -28.04 11.30
CA GLY A 336 3.16 -27.66 9.95
C GLY A 336 4.52 -26.97 9.82
N SER A 337 5.23 -26.73 10.92
CA SER A 337 6.60 -26.17 10.86
C SER A 337 7.60 -27.19 10.33
N HIS A 338 8.71 -26.72 9.74
CA HIS A 338 9.80 -27.60 9.29
C HIS A 338 10.31 -28.46 10.46
N TYR A 339 10.46 -29.77 10.19
CA TYR A 339 10.94 -30.70 11.20
C TYR A 339 12.40 -30.40 11.59
N ASP A 340 12.61 -30.27 12.90
CA ASP A 340 13.92 -30.06 13.50
C ASP A 340 14.24 -31.24 14.39
N ASP A 341 15.35 -31.95 14.10
CA ASP A 341 15.81 -33.11 14.85
C ASP A 341 16.14 -32.77 16.32
N ASP A 342 16.54 -31.54 16.62
CA ASP A 342 16.90 -31.09 17.95
C ASP A 342 15.67 -30.90 18.86
N VAL A 343 14.51 -30.57 18.27
CA VAL A 343 13.24 -30.45 19.00
C VAL A 343 12.59 -31.81 19.23
N GLY A 344 12.77 -32.73 18.30
CA GLY A 344 12.18 -34.08 18.32
C GLY A 344 10.66 -34.07 18.20
N GLY A 345 10.03 -35.21 18.42
CA GLY A 345 8.57 -35.39 18.33
C GLY A 345 8.14 -36.23 17.13
N PRO A 346 6.82 -36.35 16.86
CA PRO A 346 6.33 -37.03 15.68
C PRO A 346 6.72 -36.28 14.41
N MET A 347 7.25 -37.01 13.43
CA MET A 347 7.58 -36.50 12.11
C MET A 347 6.47 -36.84 11.14
N TYR A 348 6.00 -35.84 10.42
CA TYR A 348 5.05 -35.95 9.33
C TYR A 348 5.76 -35.60 8.00
N VAL A 349 5.15 -35.94 6.88
CA VAL A 349 5.66 -35.63 5.55
C VAL A 349 4.64 -34.77 4.84
N ASP A 350 5.09 -33.63 4.36
CA ASP A 350 4.34 -32.75 3.46
C ASP A 350 5.08 -32.62 2.12
N GLY A 351 4.44 -32.02 1.13
CA GLY A 351 5.00 -31.84 -0.20
C GLY A 351 4.16 -32.49 -1.30
N ARG A 352 4.76 -32.62 -2.47
CA ARG A 352 4.01 -33.04 -3.66
C ARG A 352 4.85 -33.81 -4.67
N ASP A 353 4.17 -34.60 -5.52
CA ASP A 353 4.79 -35.30 -6.66
C ASP A 353 5.29 -34.28 -7.71
N GLY A 354 6.38 -34.65 -8.39
CA GLY A 354 6.84 -33.97 -9.59
C GLY A 354 5.86 -34.11 -10.75
N ILE A 355 5.76 -33.12 -11.59
CA ILE A 355 4.91 -33.11 -12.78
C ILE A 355 5.38 -34.18 -13.78
N LYS A 356 4.45 -34.99 -14.28
CA LYS A 356 4.71 -36.07 -15.23
C LYS A 356 4.00 -35.76 -16.56
N LEU A 357 4.78 -35.36 -17.57
CA LEU A 357 4.28 -35.01 -18.90
C LEU A 357 4.67 -36.07 -19.95
N PRO A 358 3.87 -36.25 -21.02
CA PRO A 358 4.25 -37.02 -22.17
C PRO A 358 5.53 -36.47 -22.83
N SER A 359 6.38 -37.34 -23.37
CA SER A 359 7.59 -36.92 -24.08
C SER A 359 7.25 -36.17 -25.40
N LEU A 360 8.03 -35.17 -25.73
CA LEU A 360 8.00 -34.46 -26.99
C LEU A 360 8.84 -35.17 -28.06
N SER A 361 8.58 -34.93 -29.35
CA SER A 361 9.53 -35.22 -30.42
C SER A 361 10.73 -34.25 -30.35
N ASP A 362 11.87 -34.64 -30.94
CA ASP A 362 13.09 -33.80 -30.93
C ASP A 362 12.83 -32.39 -31.48
N ASP A 363 12.04 -32.26 -32.54
CA ASP A 363 11.69 -30.95 -33.14
C ASP A 363 10.81 -30.11 -32.21
N GLN A 364 9.84 -30.73 -31.55
CA GLN A 364 8.97 -30.05 -30.57
C GLN A 364 9.76 -29.62 -29.33
N ASP A 365 10.64 -30.48 -28.81
CA ASP A 365 11.48 -30.17 -27.66
C ASP A 365 12.40 -28.97 -27.94
N ALA A 366 13.04 -28.94 -29.11
CA ALA A 366 13.88 -27.82 -29.51
C ALA A 366 13.10 -26.50 -29.59
N LEU A 367 11.87 -26.51 -30.15
CA LEU A 367 11.01 -25.33 -30.25
C LEU A 367 10.58 -24.83 -28.88
N VAL A 368 10.17 -25.73 -28.00
CA VAL A 368 9.69 -25.39 -26.66
C VAL A 368 10.80 -24.81 -25.79
N ARG A 369 12.04 -25.36 -25.86
CA ARG A 369 13.21 -24.77 -25.19
C ARG A 369 13.53 -23.38 -25.69
N GLN A 370 13.37 -23.14 -26.98
CA GLN A 370 13.56 -21.81 -27.54
C GLN A 370 12.49 -20.83 -27.04
N THR A 371 11.24 -21.28 -26.89
CA THR A 371 10.14 -20.48 -26.32
C THR A 371 10.44 -20.10 -24.87
N ALA A 372 10.79 -21.08 -24.03
CA ALA A 372 11.15 -20.85 -22.63
C ALA A 372 12.32 -19.87 -22.49
N LYS A 373 13.36 -20.03 -23.31
CA LYS A 373 14.50 -19.10 -23.34
C LYS A 373 14.09 -17.68 -23.73
N SER A 374 13.20 -17.53 -24.72
CA SER A 374 12.69 -16.21 -25.13
C SER A 374 11.87 -15.53 -24.04
N LEU A 375 11.11 -16.29 -23.24
CA LEU A 375 10.39 -15.76 -22.07
C LEU A 375 11.37 -15.32 -20.99
N PHE A 376 12.36 -16.16 -20.67
CA PHE A 376 13.40 -15.84 -19.69
C PHE A 376 14.20 -14.58 -20.05
N GLU A 377 14.56 -14.41 -21.33
CA GLU A 377 15.26 -13.21 -21.82
C GLU A 377 14.43 -11.91 -21.72
N LYS A 378 13.11 -11.99 -21.68
CA LYS A 378 12.22 -10.83 -21.49
C LYS A 378 12.10 -10.39 -20.02
N MET A 379 12.43 -11.28 -19.07
CA MET A 379 12.39 -11.00 -17.63
C MET A 379 13.65 -10.27 -17.13
N GLN A 380 14.77 -10.32 -17.92
CA GLN A 380 16.04 -9.67 -17.60
C GLN A 380 16.09 -8.24 -18.12
#